data_172220d4bf96087482c6ea661be6b507
#
_entry.id   172220d4bf96087482c6ea661be6b507
#
_cell.length_a   1.000
_cell.length_b   1.000
_cell.length_c   1.000
_cell.angle_alpha   90.00
_cell.angle_beta   90.00
_cell.angle_gamma   90.00
#
_symmetry.space_group_name_H-M   'P 1'
#
loop_
_entity.id
_entity.type
_entity.pdbx_description
1 polymer ?
#
loop_
_entity_poly.entity_id
_entity_poly.type
_entity_poly.pdbx_seq_one_letter_code
_entity_poly.pdbx_strand_id
1 'polypeptide(L)'
;PGRIIFNEILEEGMPFYNHDLDKKALANIIADCHLLLDRDATLRLLDRMKQAGFKAATAAGISFGKDDMVVPPTKEEIIGKTAKEVEKIHMAHARGIITEGERYLKVIDSWTHAREQIGDDMLNELRNDTRDGRLYVNPIFCMVMSKARGSVEQIRQLAGMRGLMAKPSGKIIEQPIKANFREGLRVLEYFSSTHGARKGLADTALKTADSGYLTRKLADVAQNVVVSIHDCGTENGVDK
;
A
#
# COMPACT_ATOMS: atom_id res chain seq x y z
N PRO A 1 -7.89 -9.43 24.12
CA PRO A 1 -8.68 -10.63 23.77
C PRO A 1 -8.20 -11.28 22.48
N GLY A 2 -8.05 -10.54 21.36
CA GLY A 2 -7.67 -11.12 20.06
C GLY A 2 -6.35 -11.89 20.07
N ARG A 3 -5.34 -11.44 20.82
CA ARG A 3 -4.05 -12.15 20.95
C ARG A 3 -4.24 -13.52 21.63
N ILE A 4 -5.11 -13.62 22.65
CA ILE A 4 -5.41 -14.89 23.33
C ILE A 4 -6.10 -15.83 22.35
N ILE A 5 -7.17 -15.37 21.67
CA ILE A 5 -7.91 -16.15 20.69
C ILE A 5 -7.01 -16.67 19.56
N PHE A 6 -6.07 -15.84 19.10
CA PHE A 6 -5.13 -16.27 18.07
C PHE A 6 -4.13 -17.32 18.59
N ASN A 7 -3.58 -17.13 19.79
CA ASN A 7 -2.64 -18.10 20.36
C ASN A 7 -3.29 -19.45 20.69
N GLU A 8 -4.61 -19.47 20.94
CA GLU A 8 -5.37 -20.71 21.18
C GLU A 8 -5.44 -21.63 19.95
N ILE A 9 -5.29 -21.07 18.75
CA ILE A 9 -5.29 -21.87 17.50
C ILE A 9 -3.91 -22.43 17.12
N LEU A 10 -2.85 -22.00 17.81
CA LEU A 10 -1.50 -22.48 17.56
C LEU A 10 -1.34 -23.96 17.96
N GLU A 11 -0.35 -24.63 17.38
CA GLU A 11 0.00 -26.01 17.76
C GLU A 11 0.78 -26.04 19.07
N GLU A 12 0.66 -27.13 19.79
CA GLU A 12 1.44 -27.36 21.03
C GLU A 12 2.94 -27.35 20.70
N GLY A 13 3.71 -26.62 21.53
CA GLY A 13 5.15 -26.44 21.32
C GLY A 13 5.53 -25.12 20.64
N MET A 14 4.56 -24.32 20.17
CA MET A 14 4.82 -22.99 19.67
C MET A 14 4.89 -21.94 20.79
N PRO A 15 5.73 -20.88 20.66
CA PRO A 15 5.79 -19.79 21.62
C PRO A 15 4.51 -18.93 21.59
N PHE A 16 4.25 -18.20 22.69
CA PHE A 16 3.15 -17.24 22.75
C PHE A 16 3.53 -15.92 22.05
N TYR A 17 2.78 -15.54 21.01
CA TYR A 17 2.99 -14.31 20.27
C TYR A 17 2.16 -13.16 20.86
N ASN A 18 2.85 -12.19 21.48
CA ASN A 18 2.20 -11.06 22.17
C ASN A 18 2.41 -9.73 21.43
N HIS A 19 2.21 -9.72 20.13
CA HIS A 19 2.27 -8.52 19.29
C HIS A 19 1.15 -8.51 18.26
N ASP A 20 1.00 -7.40 17.55
CA ASP A 20 -0.01 -7.29 16.51
C ASP A 20 0.43 -8.11 15.29
N LEU A 21 -0.51 -8.88 14.74
CA LEU A 21 -0.26 -9.82 13.68
C LEU A 21 -0.68 -9.23 12.33
N ASP A 22 0.27 -8.63 11.65
CA ASP A 22 0.12 -8.25 10.25
C ASP A 22 0.50 -9.42 9.32
N LYS A 23 0.37 -9.20 8.01
CA LYS A 23 0.71 -10.21 7.00
C LYS A 23 2.14 -10.76 7.15
N LYS A 24 3.12 -9.91 7.52
CA LYS A 24 4.51 -10.33 7.70
C LYS A 24 4.69 -11.18 8.96
N ALA A 25 4.06 -10.75 10.06
CA ALA A 25 4.10 -11.50 11.31
C ALA A 25 3.45 -12.88 11.17
N LEU A 26 2.32 -12.99 10.44
CA LEU A 26 1.69 -14.27 10.14
C LEU A 26 2.61 -15.19 9.31
N ALA A 27 3.32 -14.65 8.32
CA ALA A 27 4.29 -15.44 7.55
C ALA A 27 5.44 -15.96 8.42
N ASN A 28 5.93 -15.16 9.37
CA ASN A 28 6.95 -15.59 10.33
C ASN A 28 6.43 -16.72 11.23
N ILE A 29 5.21 -16.62 11.76
CA ILE A 29 4.60 -17.67 12.57
C ILE A 29 4.48 -19.00 11.81
N ILE A 30 4.13 -18.94 10.53
CA ILE A 30 4.08 -20.14 9.68
C ILE A 30 5.48 -20.74 9.49
N ALA A 31 6.49 -19.89 9.27
CA ALA A 31 7.88 -20.33 9.18
C ALA A 31 8.38 -20.95 10.50
N ASP A 32 8.08 -20.30 11.64
CA ASP A 32 8.43 -20.82 12.96
C ASP A 32 7.77 -22.19 13.21
N CYS A 33 6.50 -22.35 12.86
CA CYS A 33 5.80 -23.62 12.97
C CYS A 33 6.50 -24.73 12.15
N HIS A 34 6.90 -24.41 10.93
CA HIS A 34 7.60 -25.37 10.07
C HIS A 34 9.00 -25.75 10.60
N LEU A 35 9.69 -24.80 11.21
CA LEU A 35 11.04 -25.02 11.77
C LEU A 35 11.01 -25.75 13.11
N LEU A 36 10.04 -25.44 13.96
CA LEU A 36 9.95 -25.99 15.32
C LEU A 36 9.25 -27.36 15.37
N LEU A 37 8.29 -27.58 14.48
CA LEU A 37 7.47 -28.77 14.43
C LEU A 37 7.70 -29.53 13.14
N ASP A 38 6.65 -29.82 12.40
CA ASP A 38 6.70 -30.56 11.15
C ASP A 38 5.76 -29.97 10.09
N ARG A 39 5.79 -30.58 8.89
CA ARG A 39 4.94 -30.19 7.78
C ARG A 39 3.46 -30.36 8.09
N ASP A 40 3.10 -31.46 8.78
CA ASP A 40 1.70 -31.78 9.05
C ASP A 40 1.11 -30.82 10.08
N ALA A 41 1.88 -30.43 11.12
CA ALA A 41 1.52 -29.39 12.05
C ALA A 41 1.31 -28.03 11.32
N THR A 42 2.19 -27.71 10.39
CA THR A 42 2.06 -26.49 9.58
C THR A 42 0.76 -26.49 8.77
N LEU A 43 0.39 -27.59 8.16
CA LEU A 43 -0.87 -27.70 7.40
C LEU A 43 -2.09 -27.54 8.32
N ARG A 44 -2.08 -28.18 9.50
CA ARG A 44 -3.16 -28.02 10.50
C ARG A 44 -3.26 -26.57 10.97
N LEU A 45 -2.13 -25.92 11.25
CA LEU A 45 -2.11 -24.50 11.63
C LEU A 45 -2.74 -23.63 10.55
N LEU A 46 -2.37 -23.79 9.29
CA LEU A 46 -2.94 -23.04 8.17
C LEU A 46 -4.46 -23.19 8.06
N ASP A 47 -4.97 -24.41 8.25
CA ASP A 47 -6.41 -24.65 8.23
C ASP A 47 -7.13 -24.02 9.42
N ARG A 48 -6.55 -24.08 10.63
CA ARG A 48 -7.10 -23.41 11.82
C ARG A 48 -7.10 -21.89 11.66
N MET A 49 -6.01 -21.31 11.14
CA MET A 49 -5.92 -19.88 10.86
C MET A 49 -6.98 -19.43 9.85
N LYS A 50 -7.17 -20.18 8.79
CA LYS A 50 -8.20 -19.93 7.78
C LYS A 50 -9.60 -19.95 8.40
N GLN A 51 -9.92 -20.98 9.20
CA GLN A 51 -11.23 -21.11 9.85
C GLN A 51 -11.49 -19.99 10.87
N ALA A 52 -10.47 -19.65 11.69
CA ALA A 52 -10.58 -18.55 12.65
C ALA A 52 -10.80 -17.21 11.93
N GLY A 53 -10.07 -16.98 10.84
CA GLY A 53 -10.24 -15.79 10.00
C GLY A 53 -11.65 -15.68 9.42
N PHE A 54 -12.19 -16.74 8.86
CA PHE A 54 -13.55 -16.76 8.32
C PHE A 54 -14.62 -16.53 9.38
N LYS A 55 -14.52 -17.19 10.54
CA LYS A 55 -15.45 -17.00 11.65
C LYS A 55 -15.40 -15.56 12.16
N ALA A 56 -14.20 -15.00 12.38
CA ALA A 56 -14.03 -13.65 12.86
C ALA A 56 -14.54 -12.61 11.85
N ALA A 57 -14.25 -12.77 10.57
CA ALA A 57 -14.72 -11.87 9.50
C ALA A 57 -16.26 -11.91 9.38
N THR A 58 -16.87 -13.08 9.45
CA THR A 58 -18.33 -13.24 9.40
C THR A 58 -19.00 -12.61 10.63
N ALA A 59 -18.45 -12.85 11.82
CA ALA A 59 -18.99 -12.27 13.05
C ALA A 59 -18.83 -10.75 13.11
N ALA A 60 -17.73 -10.23 12.63
CA ALA A 60 -17.46 -8.79 12.60
C ALA A 60 -18.35 -8.04 11.62
N GLY A 61 -18.75 -8.67 10.49
CA GLY A 61 -19.60 -8.05 9.47
C GLY A 61 -19.06 -6.72 8.94
N ILE A 62 -17.73 -6.60 8.80
CA ILE A 62 -17.07 -5.34 8.42
C ILE A 62 -17.54 -4.91 7.04
N SER A 63 -18.11 -3.71 6.98
CA SER A 63 -18.51 -3.03 5.75
C SER A 63 -17.99 -1.61 5.78
N PHE A 64 -17.73 -1.01 4.62
CA PHE A 64 -17.30 0.37 4.51
C PHE A 64 -18.11 1.12 3.46
N GLY A 65 -18.28 2.41 3.68
CA GLY A 65 -18.98 3.29 2.79
C GLY A 65 -18.20 4.58 2.50
N LYS A 66 -18.84 5.50 1.81
CA LYS A 66 -18.27 6.81 1.49
C LYS A 66 -17.88 7.60 2.76
N ASP A 67 -18.67 7.46 3.82
CA ASP A 67 -18.48 8.21 5.06
C ASP A 67 -17.31 7.72 5.90
N ASP A 68 -16.80 6.51 5.64
CA ASP A 68 -15.60 5.98 6.28
C ASP A 68 -14.30 6.55 5.69
N MET A 69 -14.39 7.26 4.56
CA MET A 69 -13.26 7.96 3.93
C MET A 69 -13.18 9.38 4.52
N VAL A 70 -12.54 9.54 5.66
CA VAL A 70 -12.42 10.84 6.33
C VAL A 70 -11.41 11.72 5.59
N VAL A 71 -11.82 12.92 5.20
CA VAL A 71 -10.92 13.93 4.61
C VAL A 71 -10.34 14.76 5.75
N PRO A 72 -9.01 14.90 5.88
CA PRO A 72 -8.43 15.67 6.96
C PRO A 72 -8.80 17.15 6.86
N PRO A 73 -9.19 17.80 7.96
CA PRO A 73 -9.56 19.22 7.96
C PRO A 73 -8.38 20.14 7.64
N THR A 74 -7.15 19.69 7.90
CA THR A 74 -5.90 20.42 7.62
C THR A 74 -5.55 20.50 6.13
N LYS A 75 -6.21 19.72 5.28
CA LYS A 75 -5.90 19.60 3.85
C LYS A 75 -5.85 20.94 3.13
N GLU A 76 -6.88 21.78 3.29
CA GLU A 76 -6.96 23.07 2.58
C GLU A 76 -5.88 24.04 3.05
N GLU A 77 -5.54 24.03 4.33
CA GLU A 77 -4.47 24.85 4.90
C GLU A 77 -3.11 24.46 4.32
N ILE A 78 -2.79 23.17 4.27
CA ILE A 78 -1.55 22.65 3.70
C ILE A 78 -1.44 23.02 2.22
N ILE A 79 -2.51 22.81 1.45
CA ILE A 79 -2.55 23.16 0.03
C ILE A 79 -2.34 24.67 -0.16
N GLY A 80 -2.95 25.50 0.69
CA GLY A 80 -2.80 26.95 0.64
C GLY A 80 -1.39 27.44 0.97
N LYS A 81 -0.74 26.85 1.97
CA LYS A 81 0.66 27.12 2.31
C LYS A 81 1.60 26.74 1.16
N THR A 82 1.46 25.53 0.65
CA THR A 82 2.29 25.03 -0.47
C THR A 82 2.10 25.85 -1.74
N ALA A 83 0.88 26.27 -2.05
CA ALA A 83 0.63 27.13 -3.21
C ALA A 83 1.38 28.48 -3.11
N LYS A 84 1.43 29.09 -1.92
CA LYS A 84 2.20 30.31 -1.67
C LYS A 84 3.71 30.10 -1.80
N GLU A 85 4.22 28.95 -1.37
CA GLU A 85 5.62 28.57 -1.55
C GLU A 85 5.97 28.40 -3.03
N VAL A 86 5.15 27.68 -3.76
CA VAL A 86 5.32 27.49 -5.21
C VAL A 86 5.29 28.82 -5.96
N GLU A 87 4.44 29.78 -5.55
CA GLU A 87 4.42 31.12 -6.12
C GLU A 87 5.74 31.88 -5.87
N LYS A 88 6.33 31.77 -4.68
CA LYS A 88 7.65 32.32 -4.38
C LYS A 88 8.74 31.72 -5.26
N ILE A 89 8.68 30.39 -5.50
CA ILE A 89 9.62 29.70 -6.39
C ILE A 89 9.49 30.24 -7.82
N HIS A 90 8.26 30.43 -8.31
CA HIS A 90 8.04 31.04 -9.64
C HIS A 90 8.55 32.47 -9.71
N MET A 91 8.35 33.29 -8.67
CA MET A 91 8.89 34.64 -8.61
C MET A 91 10.42 34.67 -8.56
N ALA A 92 11.06 33.74 -7.86
CA ALA A 92 12.51 33.61 -7.83
C ALA A 92 13.09 33.27 -9.21
N HIS A 93 12.42 32.38 -9.94
CA HIS A 93 12.76 32.07 -11.34
C HIS A 93 12.58 33.29 -12.25
N ALA A 94 11.46 33.98 -12.15
CA ALA A 94 11.20 35.20 -12.96
C ALA A 94 12.25 36.30 -12.72
N ARG A 95 12.85 36.35 -11.52
CA ARG A 95 13.96 37.27 -11.18
C ARG A 95 15.33 36.76 -11.61
N GLY A 96 15.44 35.59 -12.23
CA GLY A 96 16.69 35.00 -12.65
C GLY A 96 17.56 34.43 -11.52
N ILE A 97 17.01 34.24 -10.31
CA ILE A 97 17.76 33.74 -9.14
C ILE A 97 17.99 32.22 -9.24
N ILE A 98 17.03 31.51 -9.82
CA ILE A 98 17.09 30.05 -10.00
C ILE A 98 16.89 29.67 -11.46
N THR A 99 17.47 28.54 -11.86
CA THR A 99 17.31 27.99 -13.20
C THR A 99 15.94 27.32 -13.38
N GLU A 100 15.52 27.09 -14.64
CA GLU A 100 14.28 26.38 -14.94
C GLU A 100 14.27 24.94 -14.37
N GLY A 101 15.41 24.25 -14.43
CA GLY A 101 15.54 22.90 -13.84
C GLY A 101 15.36 22.90 -12.33
N GLU A 102 15.97 23.86 -11.64
CA GLU A 102 15.82 24.02 -10.20
C GLU A 102 14.38 24.39 -9.80
N ARG A 103 13.76 25.29 -10.56
CA ARG A 103 12.36 25.66 -10.37
C ARG A 103 11.46 24.42 -10.43
N TYR A 104 11.62 23.63 -11.52
CA TYR A 104 10.84 22.41 -11.73
C TYR A 104 11.00 21.41 -10.59
N LEU A 105 12.23 21.13 -10.16
CA LEU A 105 12.49 20.19 -9.06
C LEU A 105 11.92 20.69 -7.74
N LYS A 106 12.09 21.97 -7.40
CA LYS A 106 11.55 22.56 -6.17
C LYS A 106 10.03 22.53 -6.13
N VAL A 107 9.36 22.78 -7.25
CA VAL A 107 7.89 22.69 -7.32
C VAL A 107 7.40 21.27 -7.10
N ILE A 108 8.03 20.29 -7.70
CA ILE A 108 7.68 18.87 -7.51
C ILE A 108 7.92 18.44 -6.06
N ASP A 109 9.04 18.84 -5.49
CA ASP A 109 9.39 18.51 -4.10
C ASP A 109 8.38 19.09 -3.11
N SER A 110 8.03 20.39 -3.24
CA SER A 110 7.03 21.03 -2.40
C SER A 110 5.67 20.32 -2.46
N TRP A 111 5.20 19.94 -3.64
CA TRP A 111 3.94 19.23 -3.78
C TRP A 111 4.00 17.78 -3.31
N THR A 112 5.14 17.12 -3.44
CA THR A 112 5.35 15.76 -2.93
C THR A 112 5.28 15.77 -1.40
N HIS A 113 5.98 16.71 -0.76
CA HIS A 113 5.95 16.88 0.69
C HIS A 113 4.54 17.18 1.23
N ALA A 114 3.84 18.10 0.57
CA ALA A 114 2.45 18.41 0.92
C ALA A 114 1.52 17.19 0.82
N ARG A 115 1.70 16.36 -0.23
CA ARG A 115 0.95 15.12 -0.40
C ARG A 115 1.22 14.11 0.71
N GLU A 116 2.48 14.00 1.15
CA GLU A 116 2.87 13.11 2.24
C GLU A 116 2.26 13.59 3.55
N GLN A 117 2.37 14.87 3.87
CA GLN A 117 1.81 15.47 5.07
C GLN A 117 0.28 15.29 5.15
N ILE A 118 -0.44 15.54 4.05
CA ILE A 118 -1.90 15.30 3.99
C ILE A 118 -2.20 13.80 4.19
N GLY A 119 -1.34 12.92 3.69
CA GLY A 119 -1.48 11.47 3.88
C GLY A 119 -1.32 11.03 5.33
N ASP A 120 -0.36 11.59 6.04
CA ASP A 120 -0.12 11.31 7.45
C ASP A 120 -1.24 11.85 8.34
N ASP A 121 -1.69 13.08 8.08
CA ASP A 121 -2.84 13.66 8.78
C ASP A 121 -4.10 12.82 8.56
N MET A 122 -4.35 12.38 7.33
CA MET A 122 -5.47 11.48 7.01
C MET A 122 -5.40 10.17 7.78
N LEU A 123 -4.23 9.55 7.89
CA LEU A 123 -4.07 8.31 8.67
C LEU A 123 -4.31 8.53 10.16
N ASN A 124 -3.88 9.68 10.69
CA ASN A 124 -4.13 10.05 12.07
C ASN A 124 -5.62 10.27 12.36
N GLU A 125 -6.34 10.94 11.44
CA GLU A 125 -7.79 11.11 11.53
C GLU A 125 -8.53 9.77 11.47
N LEU A 126 -8.15 8.88 10.54
CA LEU A 126 -8.74 7.55 10.44
C LEU A 126 -8.47 6.68 11.68
N ARG A 127 -7.31 6.86 12.31
CA ARG A 127 -6.95 6.15 13.54
C ARG A 127 -7.77 6.62 14.74
N ASN A 128 -8.05 7.90 14.81
CA ASN A 128 -8.74 8.55 15.93
C ASN A 128 -10.21 8.87 15.61
N ASP A 129 -10.79 8.18 14.63
CA ASP A 129 -12.18 8.39 14.21
C ASP A 129 -13.12 8.20 15.42
N THR A 130 -13.92 9.20 15.70
CA THR A 130 -14.89 9.20 16.80
C THR A 130 -16.27 9.52 16.27
N ARG A 131 -17.25 8.66 16.58
CA ARG A 131 -18.65 8.84 16.20
C ARG A 131 -19.51 8.80 17.46
N ASP A 132 -20.39 9.72 17.61
CA ASP A 132 -21.27 9.85 18.78
C ASP A 132 -20.50 9.83 20.13
N GLY A 133 -19.31 10.43 20.17
CA GLY A 133 -18.47 10.47 21.36
C GLY A 133 -17.79 9.13 21.73
N ARG A 134 -17.85 8.13 20.87
CA ARG A 134 -17.17 6.84 21.03
C ARG A 134 -16.13 6.65 19.95
N LEU A 135 -15.01 6.00 20.33
CA LEU A 135 -14.00 5.59 19.36
C LEU A 135 -14.63 4.61 18.36
N TYR A 136 -14.59 4.98 17.09
CA TYR A 136 -15.06 4.16 15.99
C TYR A 136 -13.88 3.47 15.32
N VAL A 137 -13.93 2.15 15.24
CA VAL A 137 -12.90 1.39 14.50
C VAL A 137 -13.19 1.52 13.02
N ASN A 138 -12.51 2.45 12.37
CA ASN A 138 -12.70 2.69 10.94
C ASN A 138 -12.32 1.45 10.13
N PRO A 139 -13.24 0.87 9.32
CA PRO A 139 -12.98 -0.35 8.56
C PRO A 139 -11.84 -0.21 7.56
N ILE A 140 -11.71 0.95 6.91
CA ILE A 140 -10.66 1.23 5.92
C ILE A 140 -9.29 1.25 6.60
N PHE A 141 -9.19 1.92 7.76
CA PHE A 141 -7.96 1.93 8.56
C PHE A 141 -7.58 0.51 8.98
N CYS A 142 -8.53 -0.27 9.47
CA CYS A 142 -8.30 -1.65 9.89
C CYS A 142 -7.77 -2.52 8.74
N MET A 143 -8.37 -2.46 7.54
CA MET A 143 -7.95 -3.23 6.38
C MET A 143 -6.55 -2.89 5.90
N VAL A 144 -6.19 -1.62 5.91
CA VAL A 144 -4.88 -1.17 5.41
C VAL A 144 -3.77 -1.40 6.43
N MET A 145 -4.02 -1.12 7.72
CA MET A 145 -3.01 -1.33 8.77
C MET A 145 -2.71 -2.79 9.01
N SER A 146 -3.70 -3.66 8.88
CA SER A 146 -3.48 -5.12 8.90
C SER A 146 -2.78 -5.65 7.64
N LYS A 147 -2.63 -4.82 6.60
CA LYS A 147 -2.11 -5.22 5.27
C LYS A 147 -2.92 -6.33 4.61
N ALA A 148 -4.16 -6.53 5.05
CA ALA A 148 -5.06 -7.51 4.46
C ALA A 148 -5.46 -7.13 3.04
N ARG A 149 -5.85 -5.85 2.84
CA ARG A 149 -6.21 -5.32 1.53
C ARG A 149 -6.05 -3.80 1.49
N GLY A 150 -5.61 -3.31 0.33
CA GLY A 150 -5.38 -1.88 0.12
C GLY A 150 -3.99 -1.43 0.60
N SER A 151 -3.62 -0.24 0.17
CA SER A 151 -2.40 0.43 0.58
C SER A 151 -2.70 1.86 1.02
N VAL A 152 -1.81 2.42 1.83
CA VAL A 152 -1.88 3.83 2.25
C VAL A 152 -2.00 4.76 1.05
N GLU A 153 -1.26 4.47 -0.04
CA GLU A 153 -1.30 5.26 -1.27
C GLU A 153 -2.69 5.27 -1.92
N GLN A 154 -3.39 4.13 -1.92
CA GLN A 154 -4.75 4.05 -2.46
C GLN A 154 -5.75 4.87 -1.64
N ILE A 155 -5.65 4.81 -0.30
CA ILE A 155 -6.52 5.63 0.55
C ILE A 155 -6.21 7.12 0.41
N ARG A 156 -4.93 7.48 0.27
CA ARG A 156 -4.49 8.85 0.04
C ARG A 156 -5.16 9.44 -1.22
N GLN A 157 -5.28 8.65 -2.27
CA GLN A 157 -6.01 9.08 -3.48
C GLN A 157 -7.53 9.16 -3.27
N LEU A 158 -8.08 8.35 -2.37
CA LEU A 158 -9.53 8.34 -2.09
C LEU A 158 -9.97 9.51 -1.21
N ALA A 159 -9.24 9.80 -0.14
CA ALA A 159 -9.64 10.75 0.91
C ALA A 159 -8.65 11.91 1.13
N GLY A 160 -7.40 11.78 0.73
CA GLY A 160 -6.38 12.82 0.88
C GLY A 160 -6.26 13.72 -0.35
N MET A 161 -5.14 13.62 -1.06
CA MET A 161 -4.84 14.34 -2.28
C MET A 161 -4.26 13.38 -3.32
N ARG A 162 -4.72 13.43 -4.55
CA ARG A 162 -4.19 12.58 -5.60
C ARG A 162 -2.75 12.91 -5.97
N GLY A 163 -2.41 14.19 -6.05
CA GLY A 163 -1.04 14.66 -6.23
C GLY A 163 -0.58 14.78 -7.68
N LEU A 164 0.71 14.63 -7.89
CA LEU A 164 1.36 14.83 -9.18
C LEU A 164 1.10 13.66 -10.13
N MET A 165 0.88 13.98 -11.41
CA MET A 165 0.68 13.01 -12.49
C MET A 165 1.84 13.03 -13.46
N ALA A 166 2.20 11.85 -13.98
CA ALA A 166 3.18 11.72 -15.05
C ALA A 166 2.52 11.72 -16.43
N LYS A 167 3.13 12.42 -17.39
CA LYS A 167 2.81 12.30 -18.81
C LYS A 167 3.20 10.90 -19.33
N PRO A 168 2.68 10.46 -20.47
CA PRO A 168 3.12 9.21 -21.10
C PRO A 168 4.64 9.17 -21.37
N SER A 169 5.28 10.33 -21.59
CA SER A 169 6.73 10.48 -21.75
C SER A 169 7.55 10.24 -20.46
N GLY A 170 6.90 10.10 -19.29
CA GLY A 170 7.56 9.97 -17.99
C GLY A 170 7.79 11.30 -17.26
N LYS A 171 7.69 12.46 -17.94
CA LYS A 171 7.84 13.78 -17.30
C LYS A 171 6.64 14.05 -16.38
N ILE A 172 6.91 14.49 -15.16
CA ILE A 172 5.86 14.83 -14.18
C ILE A 172 5.23 16.18 -14.57
N ILE A 173 3.92 16.27 -14.44
CA ILE A 173 3.15 17.50 -14.63
C ILE A 173 3.29 18.32 -13.34
N GLU A 174 3.76 19.55 -13.43
CA GLU A 174 4.01 20.43 -12.30
C GLU A 174 2.73 20.80 -11.51
N GLN A 175 1.61 20.83 -12.22
CA GLN A 175 0.31 21.11 -11.61
C GLN A 175 -0.27 19.86 -10.99
N PRO A 176 -0.39 19.78 -9.64
CA PRO A 176 -0.94 18.61 -8.97
C PRO A 176 -2.44 18.55 -9.08
N ILE A 177 -2.99 17.37 -8.95
CA ILE A 177 -4.41 17.15 -8.71
C ILE A 177 -4.66 17.30 -7.21
N LYS A 178 -5.28 18.41 -6.83
CA LYS A 178 -5.55 18.76 -5.42
C LYS A 178 -6.76 18.00 -4.87
N ALA A 179 -7.70 17.64 -5.72
CA ALA A 179 -8.89 16.89 -5.35
C ALA A 179 -8.57 15.41 -5.06
N ASN A 180 -9.45 14.77 -4.32
CA ASN A 180 -9.51 13.33 -4.09
C ASN A 180 -10.74 12.73 -4.77
N PHE A 181 -10.86 11.40 -4.76
CA PHE A 181 -12.01 10.74 -5.37
C PHE A 181 -13.31 10.93 -4.58
N ARG A 182 -13.24 11.13 -3.27
CA ARG A 182 -14.42 11.40 -2.43
C ARG A 182 -15.08 12.74 -2.78
N GLU A 183 -14.27 13.78 -2.98
CA GLU A 183 -14.73 15.13 -3.35
C GLU A 183 -15.14 15.20 -4.82
N GLY A 184 -14.54 14.36 -5.66
CA GLY A 184 -14.68 14.38 -7.10
C GLY A 184 -13.62 15.26 -7.79
N LEU A 185 -13.21 14.84 -8.99
CA LEU A 185 -12.20 15.53 -9.78
C LEU A 185 -12.86 16.59 -10.67
N ARG A 186 -12.17 17.69 -10.90
CA ARG A 186 -12.53 18.67 -11.94
C ARG A 186 -12.25 18.07 -13.31
N VAL A 187 -12.90 18.59 -14.35
CA VAL A 187 -12.78 18.06 -15.72
C VAL A 187 -11.33 17.99 -16.20
N LEU A 188 -10.53 19.03 -15.98
CA LEU A 188 -9.13 19.04 -16.36
C LEU A 188 -8.25 18.09 -15.53
N GLU A 189 -8.56 17.92 -14.25
CA GLU A 189 -7.86 16.97 -13.38
C GLU A 189 -8.18 15.53 -13.79
N TYR A 190 -9.44 15.26 -14.14
CA TYR A 190 -9.85 13.97 -14.69
C TYR A 190 -9.11 13.68 -16.00
N PHE A 191 -9.08 14.64 -16.94
CA PHE A 191 -8.36 14.48 -18.20
C PHE A 191 -6.87 14.18 -17.99
N SER A 192 -6.19 14.93 -17.12
CA SER A 192 -4.79 14.68 -16.78
C SER A 192 -4.58 13.28 -16.17
N SER A 193 -5.55 12.79 -15.42
CA SER A 193 -5.52 11.45 -14.83
C SER A 193 -5.63 10.34 -15.87
N THR A 194 -6.37 10.56 -16.96
CA THR A 194 -6.60 9.52 -17.97
C THR A 194 -5.34 9.13 -18.72
N HIS A 195 -4.36 10.02 -18.85
CA HIS A 195 -3.07 9.71 -19.47
C HIS A 195 -2.31 8.63 -18.71
N GLY A 196 -2.22 8.77 -17.38
CA GLY A 196 -1.58 7.76 -16.51
C GLY A 196 -2.35 6.44 -16.49
N ALA A 197 -3.68 6.51 -16.42
CA ALA A 197 -4.52 5.31 -16.43
C ALA A 197 -4.38 4.52 -17.75
N ARG A 198 -4.45 5.19 -18.89
CA ARG A 198 -4.28 4.55 -20.21
C ARG A 198 -2.90 3.91 -20.35
N LYS A 199 -1.84 4.62 -19.94
CA LYS A 199 -0.47 4.07 -19.96
C LYS A 199 -0.38 2.84 -19.06
N GLY A 200 -0.93 2.90 -17.83
CA GLY A 200 -0.90 1.78 -16.90
C GLY A 200 -1.62 0.53 -17.42
N LEU A 201 -2.76 0.71 -18.11
CA LEU A 201 -3.47 -0.40 -18.76
C LEU A 201 -2.66 -1.01 -19.90
N ALA A 202 -2.05 -0.19 -20.76
CA ALA A 202 -1.19 -0.67 -21.83
C ALA A 202 0.07 -1.38 -21.30
N ASP A 203 0.74 -0.80 -20.31
CA ASP A 203 1.93 -1.39 -19.68
C ASP A 203 1.60 -2.74 -19.03
N THR A 204 0.44 -2.87 -18.37
CA THR A 204 0.00 -4.14 -17.77
C THR A 204 -0.19 -5.21 -18.84
N ALA A 205 -0.84 -4.89 -19.96
CA ALA A 205 -1.07 -5.82 -21.05
C ALA A 205 0.25 -6.32 -21.66
N LEU A 206 1.22 -5.42 -21.90
CA LEU A 206 2.54 -5.76 -22.45
C LEU A 206 3.36 -6.60 -21.46
N LYS A 207 3.43 -6.20 -20.19
CA LYS A 207 4.16 -6.94 -19.15
C LYS A 207 3.62 -8.35 -18.93
N THR A 208 2.33 -8.56 -19.12
CA THR A 208 1.73 -9.90 -19.03
C THR A 208 2.26 -10.80 -20.13
N ALA A 209 2.38 -10.33 -21.36
CA ALA A 209 2.95 -11.07 -22.48
C ALA A 209 4.44 -11.40 -22.26
N ASP A 210 5.23 -10.42 -21.83
CA ASP A 210 6.67 -10.59 -21.53
C ASP A 210 6.90 -11.59 -20.40
N SER A 211 6.11 -11.50 -19.33
CA SER A 211 6.16 -12.46 -18.21
C SER A 211 5.80 -13.88 -18.66
N GLY A 212 4.76 -14.04 -19.50
CA GLY A 212 4.38 -15.32 -20.04
C GLY A 212 5.46 -15.93 -20.95
N TYR A 213 6.08 -15.12 -21.78
CA TYR A 213 7.19 -15.57 -22.61
C TYR A 213 8.42 -15.98 -21.79
N LEU A 214 8.79 -15.18 -20.79
CA LEU A 214 9.89 -15.51 -19.87
C LEU A 214 9.62 -16.82 -19.13
N THR A 215 8.42 -16.97 -18.57
CA THR A 215 8.02 -18.20 -17.86
C THR A 215 8.12 -19.43 -18.75
N ARG A 216 7.64 -19.34 -20.01
CA ARG A 216 7.77 -20.43 -20.97
C ARG A 216 9.23 -20.79 -21.24
N LYS A 217 10.09 -19.80 -21.47
CA LYS A 217 11.53 -20.01 -21.70
C LYS A 217 12.22 -20.67 -20.50
N LEU A 218 11.90 -20.21 -19.29
CA LEU A 218 12.43 -20.82 -18.07
C LEU A 218 11.96 -22.26 -17.89
N ALA A 219 10.68 -22.54 -18.16
CA ALA A 219 10.13 -23.88 -18.10
C ALA A 219 10.80 -24.81 -19.13
N ASP A 220 10.99 -24.33 -20.38
CA ASP A 220 11.65 -25.11 -21.45
C ASP A 220 13.11 -25.46 -21.09
N VAL A 221 13.84 -24.58 -20.40
CA VAL A 221 15.21 -24.83 -19.94
C VAL A 221 15.23 -25.76 -18.71
N ALA A 222 14.32 -25.53 -17.77
CA ALA A 222 14.30 -26.23 -16.49
C ALA A 222 13.63 -27.63 -16.57
N GLN A 223 12.87 -27.95 -17.60
CA GLN A 223 12.13 -29.23 -17.71
C GLN A 223 13.03 -30.46 -17.66
N ASN A 224 14.30 -30.33 -18.07
CA ASN A 224 15.26 -31.43 -18.05
C ASN A 224 16.07 -31.50 -16.74
N VAL A 225 15.85 -30.56 -15.80
CA VAL A 225 16.52 -30.55 -14.50
C VAL A 225 15.76 -31.44 -13.54
N VAL A 226 16.41 -32.52 -13.10
CA VAL A 226 15.83 -33.48 -12.16
C VAL A 226 16.58 -33.41 -10.84
N VAL A 227 15.86 -33.27 -9.72
CA VAL A 227 16.43 -33.38 -8.40
C VAL A 227 16.77 -34.84 -8.12
N SER A 228 18.06 -35.13 -8.01
CA SER A 228 18.55 -36.51 -7.82
C SER A 228 18.87 -36.87 -6.37
N ILE A 229 19.08 -35.84 -5.52
CA ILE A 229 19.47 -36.00 -4.11
C ILE A 229 18.58 -35.06 -3.29
N HIS A 230 18.10 -35.55 -2.14
CA HIS A 230 17.22 -34.75 -1.27
C HIS A 230 17.97 -33.56 -0.67
N ASP A 231 19.18 -33.81 -0.14
CA ASP A 231 20.09 -32.81 0.38
C ASP A 231 21.50 -33.16 -0.05
N CYS A 232 22.20 -32.22 -0.68
CA CYS A 232 23.58 -32.44 -1.13
C CYS A 232 24.62 -32.01 -0.05
N GLY A 233 24.20 -31.52 1.11
CA GLY A 233 25.06 -31.14 2.22
C GLY A 233 25.99 -29.95 1.92
N THR A 234 25.73 -29.13 0.90
CA THR A 234 26.56 -27.98 0.58
C THR A 234 26.13 -26.75 1.40
N GLU A 235 27.12 -26.06 1.96
CA GLU A 235 26.92 -24.75 2.62
C GLU A 235 26.96 -23.59 1.60
N ASN A 236 27.43 -23.85 0.37
CA ASN A 236 27.51 -22.86 -0.69
C ASN A 236 26.16 -22.77 -1.42
N GLY A 237 25.38 -21.74 -1.08
CA GLY A 237 24.10 -21.42 -1.71
C GLY A 237 24.15 -20.09 -2.44
N VAL A 238 23.03 -19.74 -3.09
CA VAL A 238 22.77 -18.40 -3.62
C VAL A 238 21.81 -17.71 -2.66
N ASP A 239 22.28 -16.65 -2.01
CA ASP A 239 21.43 -15.79 -1.19
C ASP A 239 20.43 -15.03 -2.08
N LYS A 240 19.14 -15.08 -1.70
CA LYS A 240 18.05 -14.54 -2.49
C LYS A 240 17.33 -13.41 -1.77
#